data_7563e05f4948c601e47333006f8f2425
#
_entry.id   7563e05f4948c601e47333006f8f2425
#
_cell.length_a   1.000
_cell.length_b   1.000
_cell.length_c   1.000
_cell.angle_alpha   90.00
_cell.angle_beta   90.00
_cell.angle_gamma   90.00
#
_symmetry.space_group_name_H-M   'P 1'
#
loop_
_entity.id
_entity.type
_entity.pdbx_description
1 polymer ?
#
loop_
_entity_poly.entity_id
_entity_poly.type
_entity_poly.pdbx_seq_one_letter_code
_entity_poly.pdbx_strand_id
1 'polypeptide(L)'
;MQGYDQEAAVRYITGKIDRSAHKGFSPSQIDSLLRKAVEYDLQYMKENGVIGPEGEAGESFYDDDEAFEYISDNLCKVFGGNDETAMRICALVDDYMDLQEEYMEQSGLVEWE
;
A
#
# COMPACT_ATOMS: atom_id res chain seq x y z
N MET A 1 -4.50 3.85 -19.48
CA MET A 1 -3.21 3.40 -18.94
C MET A 1 -3.30 1.95 -18.52
N GLN A 2 -2.37 1.14 -18.93
CA GLN A 2 -2.46 -0.30 -18.75
C GLN A 2 -1.59 -0.86 -17.63
N GLY A 3 -0.81 -0.04 -16.96
CA GLY A 3 0.08 -0.51 -15.93
C GLY A 3 -0.14 0.18 -14.59
N TYR A 4 0.60 -0.24 -13.59
CA TYR A 4 0.55 0.36 -12.28
C TYR A 4 1.33 1.67 -12.27
N ASP A 5 0.65 2.76 -11.94
CA ASP A 5 1.25 4.10 -11.86
C ASP A 5 1.39 4.48 -10.39
N GLN A 6 2.60 4.49 -9.88
CA GLN A 6 2.89 4.79 -8.48
C GLN A 6 2.35 6.15 -8.03
N GLU A 7 2.55 7.18 -8.82
CA GLU A 7 2.08 8.52 -8.47
C GLU A 7 0.55 8.61 -8.47
N ALA A 8 -0.10 7.96 -9.44
CA ALA A 8 -1.55 7.92 -9.49
C ALA A 8 -2.12 7.14 -8.31
N ALA A 9 -1.48 6.04 -7.93
CA ALA A 9 -1.88 5.24 -6.78
C ALA A 9 -1.77 6.04 -5.49
N VAL A 10 -0.66 6.77 -5.31
CA VAL A 10 -0.47 7.62 -4.12
C VAL A 10 -1.56 8.67 -4.05
N ARG A 11 -1.86 9.35 -5.18
CA ARG A 11 -2.91 10.38 -5.21
C ARG A 11 -4.28 9.79 -4.89
N TYR A 12 -4.58 8.62 -5.44
CA TYR A 12 -5.86 7.96 -5.21
C TYR A 12 -6.04 7.62 -3.72
N ILE A 13 -5.02 6.99 -3.15
CA ILE A 13 -5.06 6.52 -1.76
C ILE A 13 -5.06 7.70 -0.78
N THR A 14 -4.17 8.68 -0.96
CA THR A 14 -4.11 9.84 -0.06
C THR A 14 -5.37 10.69 -0.15
N GLY A 15 -6.03 10.69 -1.30
CA GLY A 15 -7.28 11.41 -1.47
C GLY A 15 -8.48 10.75 -0.83
N LYS A 16 -8.40 9.44 -0.59
CA LYS A 16 -9.53 8.68 -0.04
C LYS A 16 -9.36 8.23 1.40
N ILE A 17 -8.14 8.23 1.92
CA ILE A 17 -7.88 7.76 3.28
C ILE A 17 -8.64 8.60 4.31
N ASP A 18 -9.20 7.92 5.30
CA ASP A 18 -9.89 8.60 6.40
C ASP A 18 -8.86 8.97 7.48
N ARG A 19 -8.39 10.20 7.43
CA ARG A 19 -7.39 10.69 8.37
C ARG A 19 -7.91 10.76 9.80
N SER A 20 -9.22 10.88 9.96
CA SER A 20 -9.80 10.91 11.30
C SER A 20 -9.72 9.56 12.01
N ALA A 21 -9.57 8.48 11.26
CA ALA A 21 -9.38 7.15 11.82
C ALA A 21 -7.93 6.92 12.28
N HIS A 22 -7.01 7.83 11.93
CA HIS A 22 -5.58 7.67 12.21
C HIS A 22 -5.02 8.89 12.95
N LYS A 23 -5.71 9.27 14.02
CA LYS A 23 -5.37 10.49 14.79
C LYS A 23 -4.00 10.47 15.47
N GLY A 24 -3.39 9.29 15.57
CA GLY A 24 -2.04 9.18 16.12
C GLY A 24 -0.96 9.78 15.23
N PHE A 25 -1.30 10.09 13.97
CA PHE A 25 -0.37 10.69 13.01
C PHE A 25 -0.94 12.01 12.51
N SER A 26 -0.05 12.96 12.20
CA SER A 26 -0.46 14.19 11.52
C SER A 26 -0.83 13.87 10.06
N PRO A 27 -1.60 14.74 9.38
CA PRO A 27 -1.90 14.50 7.95
C PRO A 27 -0.67 14.33 7.09
N SER A 28 0.41 15.08 7.33
CA SER A 28 1.63 14.91 6.55
C SER A 28 2.35 13.61 6.86
N GLN A 29 2.27 13.13 8.11
CA GLN A 29 2.82 11.82 8.46
C GLN A 29 2.05 10.71 7.77
N ILE A 30 0.73 10.81 7.72
CA ILE A 30 -0.12 9.84 7.03
C ILE A 30 0.26 9.78 5.55
N ASP A 31 0.40 10.93 4.90
CA ASP A 31 0.77 10.99 3.49
C ASP A 31 2.15 10.37 3.24
N SER A 32 3.13 10.64 4.13
CA SER A 32 4.46 10.04 4.02
C SER A 32 4.42 8.53 4.20
N LEU A 33 3.66 8.04 5.17
CA LEU A 33 3.53 6.60 5.42
C LEU A 33 2.85 5.92 4.24
N LEU A 34 1.82 6.53 3.67
CA LEU A 34 1.11 5.95 2.51
C LEU A 34 2.00 5.92 1.28
N ARG A 35 2.81 6.96 1.07
CA ARG A 35 3.76 6.98 -0.05
C ARG A 35 4.77 5.84 0.11
N LYS A 36 5.28 5.63 1.30
CA LYS A 36 6.20 4.53 1.57
C LYS A 36 5.49 3.17 1.43
N ALA A 37 4.24 3.08 1.86
CA ALA A 37 3.47 1.86 1.69
C ALA A 37 3.35 1.48 0.21
N VAL A 38 3.07 2.45 -0.65
CA VAL A 38 3.01 2.21 -2.09
C VAL A 38 4.36 1.73 -2.62
N GLU A 39 5.46 2.35 -2.18
CA GLU A 39 6.80 1.93 -2.61
C GLU A 39 7.12 0.48 -2.23
N TYR A 40 6.84 0.11 -0.98
CA TYR A 40 7.10 -1.26 -0.52
C TYR A 40 6.17 -2.27 -1.20
N ASP A 41 4.91 -1.90 -1.37
CA ASP A 41 3.94 -2.78 -2.03
C ASP A 41 4.32 -3.00 -3.49
N LEU A 42 4.74 -1.95 -4.17
CA LEU A 42 5.20 -2.05 -5.56
C LEU A 42 6.42 -2.98 -5.65
N GLN A 43 7.35 -2.83 -4.71
CA GLN A 43 8.52 -3.71 -4.64
C GLN A 43 8.10 -5.16 -4.43
N TYR A 44 7.19 -5.40 -3.49
CA TYR A 44 6.64 -6.73 -3.22
C TYR A 44 6.00 -7.32 -4.48
N MET A 45 5.17 -6.53 -5.15
CA MET A 45 4.46 -7.00 -6.34
C MET A 45 5.42 -7.37 -7.48
N LYS A 46 6.49 -6.59 -7.66
CA LYS A 46 7.49 -6.89 -8.69
C LYS A 46 8.29 -8.14 -8.35
N GLU A 47 8.67 -8.30 -7.09
CA GLU A 47 9.46 -9.46 -6.66
C GLU A 47 8.67 -10.76 -6.75
N ASN A 48 7.35 -10.68 -6.61
CA ASN A 48 6.48 -11.86 -6.58
C ASN A 48 5.73 -12.08 -7.89
N GLY A 49 6.02 -11.30 -8.92
CA GLY A 49 5.42 -11.49 -10.23
C GLY A 49 3.98 -11.05 -10.36
N VAL A 50 3.47 -10.26 -9.40
CA VAL A 50 2.12 -9.70 -9.48
C VAL A 50 2.06 -8.64 -10.57
N ILE A 51 3.12 -7.83 -10.68
CA ILE A 51 3.31 -6.89 -11.78
C ILE A 51 4.70 -7.06 -12.36
N GLY A 52 4.86 -6.71 -13.63
CA GLY A 52 6.14 -6.78 -14.31
C GLY A 52 7.02 -5.56 -14.06
N PRO A 53 8.24 -5.55 -14.62
CA PRO A 53 9.21 -4.46 -14.38
C PRO A 53 8.73 -3.08 -14.80
N GLU A 54 7.80 -3.00 -15.74
CA GLU A 54 7.27 -1.73 -16.23
C GLU A 54 5.89 -1.42 -15.65
N GLY A 55 5.45 -2.18 -14.64
CA GLY A 55 4.18 -1.97 -13.98
C GLY A 55 2.99 -2.65 -14.64
N GLU A 56 3.24 -3.45 -15.69
CA GLU A 56 2.17 -4.21 -16.36
C GLU A 56 1.71 -5.38 -15.49
N ALA A 57 0.50 -5.88 -15.76
CA ALA A 57 -0.05 -7.01 -15.03
C ALA A 57 0.83 -8.25 -15.20
N GLY A 58 1.18 -8.89 -14.09
CA GLY A 58 1.98 -10.11 -14.08
C GLY A 58 1.12 -11.35 -14.06
N GLU A 59 1.77 -12.50 -13.85
CA GLU A 59 1.11 -13.79 -13.88
C GLU A 59 0.66 -14.27 -12.49
N SER A 60 1.21 -13.69 -11.42
CA SER A 60 0.90 -14.11 -10.05
C SER A 60 -0.24 -13.29 -9.47
N PHE A 61 -1.01 -13.92 -8.60
CA PHE A 61 -2.06 -13.22 -7.87
C PHE A 61 -1.44 -12.42 -6.74
N TYR A 62 -2.09 -11.31 -6.42
CA TYR A 62 -1.70 -10.47 -5.31
C TYR A 62 -2.18 -11.11 -4.00
N ASP A 63 -1.23 -11.48 -3.15
CA ASP A 63 -1.55 -12.02 -1.82
C ASP A 63 -1.55 -10.85 -0.82
N ASP A 64 -2.73 -10.39 -0.47
CA ASP A 64 -2.87 -9.21 0.38
C ASP A 64 -2.37 -9.45 1.81
N ASP A 65 -2.47 -10.67 2.33
CA ASP A 65 -1.95 -10.98 3.67
C ASP A 65 -0.42 -10.88 3.70
N GLU A 66 0.25 -11.45 2.70
CA GLU A 66 1.70 -11.35 2.60
C GLU A 66 2.14 -9.91 2.36
N ALA A 67 1.44 -9.20 1.50
CA ALA A 67 1.74 -7.80 1.22
C ALA A 67 1.57 -6.96 2.48
N PHE A 68 0.52 -7.18 3.25
CA PHE A 68 0.28 -6.49 4.50
C PHE A 68 1.46 -6.66 5.45
N GLU A 69 1.92 -7.90 5.64
CA GLU A 69 3.06 -8.18 6.52
C GLU A 69 4.33 -7.51 6.02
N TYR A 70 4.59 -7.60 4.72
CA TYR A 70 5.77 -7.01 4.11
C TYR A 70 5.80 -5.49 4.31
N ILE A 71 4.70 -4.82 4.01
CA ILE A 71 4.58 -3.37 4.12
C ILE A 71 4.69 -2.94 5.58
N SER A 72 3.93 -3.59 6.46
CA SER A 72 3.90 -3.26 7.89
C SER A 72 5.27 -3.42 8.53
N ASP A 73 5.95 -4.53 8.25
CA ASP A 73 7.28 -4.79 8.80
C ASP A 73 8.28 -3.72 8.36
N ASN A 74 8.25 -3.36 7.08
CA ASN A 74 9.18 -2.35 6.56
C ASN A 74 8.88 -0.96 7.13
N LEU A 75 7.61 -0.60 7.24
CA LEU A 75 7.24 0.68 7.84
C LEU A 75 7.63 0.74 9.31
N CYS A 76 7.43 -0.35 10.04
CA CYS A 76 7.81 -0.40 11.46
C CYS A 76 9.32 -0.27 11.65
N LYS A 77 10.11 -0.80 10.74
CA LYS A 77 11.58 -0.66 10.80
C LYS A 77 12.02 0.78 10.61
N VAL A 78 11.29 1.55 9.80
CA VAL A 78 11.68 2.93 9.47
C VAL A 78 11.06 3.93 10.46
N PHE A 79 9.79 3.76 10.79
CA PHE A 79 9.02 4.74 11.56
C PHE A 79 8.62 4.28 12.94
N GLY A 80 8.64 2.99 13.20
CA GLY A 80 8.21 2.44 14.48
C GLY A 80 9.26 2.64 15.56
N GLY A 81 8.83 2.98 16.76
CA GLY A 81 9.72 3.13 17.88
C GLY A 81 9.23 2.35 19.10
N ASN A 82 7.97 1.93 19.08
CA ASN A 82 7.37 1.19 20.17
C ASN A 82 6.14 0.43 19.68
N ASP A 83 5.56 -0.40 20.54
CA ASP A 83 4.42 -1.24 20.20
C ASP A 83 3.19 -0.41 19.80
N GLU A 84 2.97 0.71 20.46
CA GLU A 84 1.83 1.56 20.16
C GLU A 84 1.93 2.13 18.75
N THR A 85 3.10 2.62 18.37
CA THR A 85 3.33 3.13 17.01
C THR A 85 3.17 2.00 15.99
N ALA A 86 3.69 0.82 16.27
CA ALA A 86 3.55 -0.33 15.39
C ALA A 86 2.09 -0.69 15.16
N MET A 87 1.26 -0.68 16.20
CA MET A 87 -0.17 -0.94 16.08
C MET A 87 -0.86 0.11 15.22
N ARG A 88 -0.49 1.37 15.37
CA ARG A 88 -1.05 2.47 14.57
C ARG A 88 -0.66 2.35 13.10
N ILE A 89 0.58 1.94 12.84
CA ILE A 89 1.05 1.69 11.47
C ILE A 89 0.25 0.55 10.85
N CYS A 90 0.06 -0.56 11.57
CA CYS A 90 -0.72 -1.69 11.06
C CYS A 90 -2.15 -1.29 10.73
N ALA A 91 -2.78 -0.47 11.57
CA ALA A 91 -4.13 0.02 11.31
C ALA A 91 -4.18 0.87 10.03
N LEU A 92 -3.17 1.70 9.81
CA LEU A 92 -3.09 2.52 8.61
C LEU A 92 -2.87 1.66 7.36
N VAL A 93 -1.99 0.65 7.45
CA VAL A 93 -1.73 -0.27 6.34
C VAL A 93 -2.98 -1.06 5.99
N ASP A 94 -3.78 -1.44 6.98
CA ASP A 94 -5.04 -2.14 6.75
C ASP A 94 -5.98 -1.32 5.86
N ASP A 95 -6.16 -0.04 6.18
CA ASP A 95 -6.95 0.87 5.34
C ASP A 95 -6.30 1.07 3.97
N TYR A 96 -4.99 1.18 3.93
CA TYR A 96 -4.23 1.27 2.69
C TYR A 96 -4.53 0.08 1.77
N MET A 97 -4.54 -1.13 2.33
CA MET A 97 -4.76 -2.34 1.54
C MET A 97 -6.11 -2.31 0.82
N ASP A 98 -7.16 -1.85 1.51
CA ASP A 98 -8.48 -1.73 0.91
C ASP A 98 -8.48 -0.75 -0.27
N LEU A 99 -7.80 0.37 -0.11
CA LEU A 99 -7.74 1.39 -1.16
C LEU A 99 -6.85 0.95 -2.32
N GLN A 100 -5.78 0.22 -2.04
CA GLN A 100 -4.91 -0.33 -3.07
C GLN A 100 -5.67 -1.35 -3.93
N GLU A 101 -6.47 -2.21 -3.31
CA GLU A 101 -7.30 -3.16 -4.03
C GLU A 101 -8.26 -2.43 -4.97
N GLU A 102 -8.93 -1.39 -4.48
CA GLU A 102 -9.82 -0.58 -5.31
C GLU A 102 -9.09 0.01 -6.52
N TYR A 103 -7.91 0.57 -6.27
CA TYR A 103 -7.12 1.19 -7.32
C TYR A 103 -6.71 0.16 -8.38
N MET A 104 -6.23 -0.99 -7.94
CA MET A 104 -5.77 -2.03 -8.85
C MET A 104 -6.91 -2.64 -9.68
N GLU A 105 -8.09 -2.78 -9.08
CA GLU A 105 -9.28 -3.23 -9.80
C GLU A 105 -9.69 -2.23 -10.88
N GLN A 106 -9.71 -0.95 -10.54
CA GLN A 106 -10.05 0.10 -11.47
C GLN A 106 -9.05 0.22 -12.62
N SER A 107 -7.79 -0.11 -12.34
CA SER A 107 -6.73 -0.07 -13.33
C SER A 107 -6.66 -1.32 -14.19
N GLY A 108 -7.43 -2.35 -13.85
CA GLY A 108 -7.45 -3.61 -14.59
C GLY A 108 -6.19 -4.46 -14.40
N LEU A 109 -5.42 -4.19 -13.33
CA LEU A 109 -4.16 -4.89 -13.08
C LEU A 109 -4.37 -6.28 -12.50
N VAL A 110 -5.40 -6.46 -11.68
CA VAL A 110 -5.66 -7.73 -11.01
C VAL A 110 -7.15 -8.06 -11.09
N GLU A 111 -7.45 -9.35 -10.99
CA GLU A 111 -8.81 -9.83 -10.85
C GLU A 111 -8.91 -10.54 -9.50
N TRP A 112 -9.93 -10.20 -8.74
CA TRP A 112 -10.17 -10.81 -7.43
C TRP A 112 -11.20 -11.93 -7.59
N GLU A 113 -10.92 -13.05 -6.99
CA GLU A 113 -11.82 -14.20 -7.05
C GLU A 113 -12.77 -14.23 -5.85
#